data_e1427b4139d4555c2a7b95d8cc02ddb7
#
_entry.id   e1427b4139d4555c2a7b95d8cc02ddb7
#
_cell.length_a   1.000
_cell.length_b   1.000
_cell.length_c   1.000
_cell.angle_alpha   90.00
_cell.angle_beta   90.00
_cell.angle_gamma   90.00
#
_symmetry.space_group_name_H-M   'P 1'
#
loop_
_entity.id
_entity.type
_entity.pdbx_description
1 polymer ?
#
loop_
_entity_poly.entity_id
_entity_poly.type
_entity_poly.pdbx_seq_one_letter_code
_entity_poly.pdbx_strand_id
1 'polypeptide(L)'
;MKTRKVMALAGAGVLAVSMMTGCGSSSSTAATTTAAAAETAKEAATTAAEKKADLTGSITAAGSSALKPLVDDAADMFIEKYPDVSITIDAGGSGEGLKQVSEGTVNIGNSDVEASAKLDETQAKELVDHQVCVVTMAPIVNNDVKEGGVEELTKQQLIDIFTGKTTNWKEVGGPDESIVLVTRPTSSGTRATFQKYALDGNEEASNTSMETDDSGVLLQNVKDTKGAIGYVALSYLTGDAGVATVAIDGAEPTLENTYAGKYPVWTFEHMYTKGEPDEVVSAFLDYIMSDEYGAKMESL
;
A
#
# COMPACT_ATOMS: atom_id res chain seq x y z
N MET A 1 39.52 -9.48 25.50
CA MET A 1 40.83 -9.44 24.80
C MET A 1 40.70 -10.09 23.45
N LYS A 2 40.73 -9.34 22.41
CA LYS A 2 41.48 -9.37 21.15
C LYS A 2 40.71 -8.60 20.08
N THR A 3 41.19 -7.40 19.91
CA THR A 3 40.96 -6.45 18.80
C THR A 3 41.58 -6.98 17.48
N ARG A 4 40.89 -6.72 16.35
CA ARG A 4 41.49 -6.57 14.98
C ARG A 4 40.54 -5.68 14.16
N LYS A 5 40.86 -4.49 13.98
CA LYS A 5 41.65 -3.60 13.10
C LYS A 5 41.18 -3.63 11.65
N VAL A 6 40.64 -2.49 11.27
CA VAL A 6 40.39 -1.78 10.01
C VAL A 6 41.53 -1.98 8.98
N MET A 7 41.16 -2.05 7.71
CA MET A 7 42.05 -1.70 6.59
C MET A 7 41.28 -0.93 5.53
N ALA A 8 41.57 0.36 5.44
CA ALA A 8 41.20 1.26 4.37
C ALA A 8 42.20 1.09 3.21
N LEU A 9 41.74 1.05 1.98
CA LEU A 9 42.57 1.20 0.79
C LEU A 9 42.12 2.41 0.00
N ALA A 10 42.93 3.44 0.01
CA ALA A 10 42.87 4.58 -0.89
C ALA A 10 43.65 4.23 -2.17
N GLY A 11 43.04 4.44 -3.33
CA GLY A 11 43.67 4.33 -4.64
C GLY A 11 43.59 5.66 -5.38
N ALA A 12 44.67 6.39 -5.42
CA ALA A 12 44.84 7.57 -6.24
C ALA A 12 45.31 7.13 -7.65
N GLY A 13 44.64 7.60 -8.69
CA GLY A 13 45.00 7.38 -10.09
C GLY A 13 45.27 8.70 -10.80
N VAL A 14 46.45 8.82 -11.30
CA VAL A 14 47.16 9.96 -11.87
C VAL A 14 46.63 10.39 -13.22
N LEU A 15 46.50 11.71 -13.42
CA LEU A 15 46.32 12.43 -14.68
C LEU A 15 47.56 12.26 -15.60
N ALA A 16 47.33 11.91 -16.84
CA ALA A 16 48.29 12.09 -17.92
C ALA A 16 47.79 13.17 -18.90
N VAL A 17 48.51 14.28 -18.91
CA VAL A 17 48.37 15.37 -19.87
C VAL A 17 49.24 15.03 -21.07
N SER A 18 48.69 15.00 -22.27
CA SER A 18 49.42 15.05 -23.52
C SER A 18 48.99 16.28 -24.33
N MET A 19 49.84 17.26 -24.39
CA MET A 19 49.76 18.39 -25.35
C MET A 19 50.17 17.89 -26.74
N MET A 20 49.34 18.17 -27.73
CA MET A 20 49.80 18.32 -29.12
C MET A 20 49.22 19.58 -29.73
N THR A 21 50.12 20.47 -30.07
CA THR A 21 49.95 21.72 -30.82
C THR A 21 49.63 21.39 -32.31
N GLY A 22 48.57 21.98 -32.83
CA GLY A 22 48.25 21.99 -34.26
C GLY A 22 47.39 23.22 -34.59
N CYS A 23 47.99 24.25 -35.19
CA CYS A 23 47.33 25.38 -35.79
C CYS A 23 46.47 24.99 -36.98
N GLY A 24 45.24 25.50 -37.03
CA GLY A 24 44.39 25.45 -38.23
C GLY A 24 43.09 26.21 -38.01
N SER A 25 42.97 27.36 -38.61
CA SER A 25 41.79 28.23 -38.67
C SER A 25 40.53 27.52 -39.11
N SER A 26 39.40 27.72 -38.46
CA SER A 26 38.16 28.30 -39.01
C SER A 26 36.91 28.00 -38.14
N SER A 27 36.22 29.10 -37.89
CA SER A 27 34.78 29.30 -37.68
C SER A 27 34.02 28.59 -36.56
N SER A 28 33.72 29.37 -35.57
CA SER A 28 32.54 29.42 -34.73
C SER A 28 31.28 28.72 -35.29
N THR A 29 30.86 27.58 -34.69
CA THR A 29 29.45 27.10 -34.78
C THR A 29 29.06 26.19 -33.61
N ALA A 30 29.89 26.02 -32.59
CA ALA A 30 29.61 25.07 -31.48
C ALA A 30 29.01 25.72 -30.19
N ALA A 31 28.91 27.05 -30.14
CA ALA A 31 28.42 27.74 -28.95
C ALA A 31 26.90 28.03 -28.95
N THR A 32 26.22 27.91 -30.10
CA THR A 32 24.80 28.27 -30.24
C THR A 32 23.85 27.08 -29.92
N THR A 33 24.32 25.85 -30.02
CA THR A 33 23.47 24.65 -29.79
C THR A 33 23.30 24.31 -28.31
N THR A 34 24.28 24.66 -27.47
CA THR A 34 24.18 24.39 -26.01
C THR A 34 23.32 25.42 -25.27
N ALA A 35 23.31 26.67 -25.75
CA ALA A 35 22.46 27.69 -25.17
C ALA A 35 20.98 27.52 -25.52
N ALA A 36 20.67 27.10 -26.75
CA ALA A 36 19.30 26.80 -27.18
C ALA A 36 18.70 25.57 -26.49
N ALA A 37 19.52 24.54 -26.19
CA ALA A 37 19.05 23.38 -25.44
C ALA A 37 18.80 23.67 -23.95
N ALA A 38 19.58 24.61 -23.36
CA ALA A 38 19.39 25.04 -21.98
C ALA A 38 18.18 25.99 -21.83
N GLU A 39 17.92 26.84 -22.82
CA GLU A 39 16.71 27.70 -22.82
C GLU A 39 15.45 26.87 -23.06
N THR A 40 15.45 25.89 -23.99
CA THR A 40 14.29 25.03 -24.25
C THR A 40 13.97 24.14 -23.04
N ALA A 41 14.99 23.63 -22.34
CA ALA A 41 14.79 22.86 -21.12
C ALA A 41 14.27 23.72 -19.95
N LYS A 42 14.72 24.97 -19.86
CA LYS A 42 14.25 25.92 -18.84
C LYS A 42 12.83 26.41 -19.13
N GLU A 43 12.51 26.66 -20.42
CA GLU A 43 11.15 27.03 -20.85
C GLU A 43 10.16 25.88 -20.72
N ALA A 44 10.57 24.62 -21.00
CA ALA A 44 9.76 23.43 -20.77
C ALA A 44 9.54 23.14 -19.28
N ALA A 45 10.56 23.36 -18.43
CA ALA A 45 10.42 23.22 -16.98
C ALA A 45 9.56 24.33 -16.37
N THR A 46 9.65 25.57 -16.88
CA THR A 46 8.81 26.69 -16.42
C THR A 46 7.36 26.52 -16.88
N THR A 47 7.11 26.08 -18.11
CA THR A 47 5.75 25.78 -18.60
C THR A 47 5.11 24.57 -17.90
N ALA A 48 5.90 23.56 -17.50
CA ALA A 48 5.39 22.43 -16.72
C ALA A 48 5.06 22.83 -15.25
N ALA A 49 5.84 23.76 -14.67
CA ALA A 49 5.57 24.29 -13.33
C ALA A 49 4.38 25.27 -13.33
N GLU A 50 4.24 26.11 -14.37
CA GLU A 50 3.08 27.01 -14.51
C GLU A 50 1.78 26.26 -14.82
N LYS A 51 1.83 25.18 -15.61
CA LYS A 51 0.64 24.32 -15.85
C LYS A 51 0.15 23.57 -14.61
N LYS A 52 1.03 23.29 -13.65
CA LYS A 52 0.63 22.62 -12.39
C LYS A 52 -0.08 23.57 -11.41
N ALA A 53 0.08 24.87 -11.53
CA ALA A 53 -0.55 25.85 -10.64
C ALA A 53 -2.05 26.07 -10.91
N ASP A 54 -2.56 25.70 -12.09
CA ASP A 54 -3.95 25.93 -12.52
C ASP A 54 -4.74 24.59 -12.69
N LEU A 55 -4.33 23.51 -12.00
CA LEU A 55 -5.01 22.22 -12.10
C LEU A 55 -6.40 22.31 -11.44
N THR A 56 -7.45 21.97 -12.20
CA THR A 56 -8.84 22.01 -11.74
C THR A 56 -9.56 20.75 -12.14
N GLY A 57 -10.54 20.30 -11.36
CA GLY A 57 -11.34 19.13 -11.70
C GLY A 57 -11.87 18.38 -10.50
N SER A 58 -12.45 17.21 -10.77
CA SER A 58 -12.96 16.33 -9.72
C SER A 58 -12.48 14.91 -9.92
N ILE A 59 -12.07 14.26 -8.85
CA ILE A 59 -11.66 12.85 -8.80
C ILE A 59 -12.62 12.11 -7.89
N THR A 60 -13.12 10.98 -8.37
CA THR A 60 -13.86 10.01 -7.56
C THR A 60 -13.08 8.71 -7.49
N ALA A 61 -12.84 8.22 -6.29
CA ALA A 61 -12.18 6.95 -6.04
C ALA A 61 -13.05 6.07 -5.15
N ALA A 62 -13.06 4.77 -5.40
CA ALA A 62 -13.79 3.83 -4.55
C ALA A 62 -13.03 2.50 -4.45
N GLY A 63 -13.28 1.73 -3.38
CA GLY A 63 -12.78 0.37 -3.30
C GLY A 63 -12.10 -0.01 -2.00
N SER A 64 -10.82 -0.42 -2.07
CA SER A 64 -10.07 -0.91 -0.91
C SER A 64 -10.18 0.01 0.30
N SER A 65 -10.69 -0.52 1.40
CA SER A 65 -10.65 0.19 2.68
C SER A 65 -9.26 0.10 3.34
N ALA A 66 -8.43 -0.87 2.97
CA ALA A 66 -7.05 -0.97 3.46
C ALA A 66 -6.17 0.17 2.92
N LEU A 67 -6.37 0.55 1.66
CA LEU A 67 -5.66 1.65 1.01
C LEU A 67 -6.22 3.03 1.41
N LYS A 68 -7.47 3.09 1.89
CA LYS A 68 -8.18 4.36 2.14
C LYS A 68 -7.39 5.36 3.00
N PRO A 69 -6.76 5.01 4.14
CA PRO A 69 -6.01 5.97 4.95
C PRO A 69 -4.90 6.68 4.18
N LEU A 70 -4.21 5.96 3.30
CA LEU A 70 -3.15 6.52 2.45
C LEU A 70 -3.72 7.45 1.38
N VAL A 71 -4.81 7.04 0.73
CA VAL A 71 -5.43 7.85 -0.33
C VAL A 71 -6.08 9.11 0.25
N ASP A 72 -6.69 9.04 1.44
CA ASP A 72 -7.23 10.19 2.16
C ASP A 72 -6.11 11.21 2.48
N ASP A 73 -5.00 10.78 3.08
CA ASP A 73 -3.86 11.66 3.40
C ASP A 73 -3.24 12.29 2.13
N ALA A 74 -3.07 11.50 1.07
CA ALA A 74 -2.59 12.00 -0.22
C ALA A 74 -3.55 13.02 -0.84
N ALA A 75 -4.85 12.79 -0.73
CA ALA A 75 -5.88 13.69 -1.26
C ALA A 75 -5.89 15.02 -0.52
N ASP A 76 -5.81 15.00 0.82
CA ASP A 76 -5.76 16.22 1.63
C ASP A 76 -4.56 17.09 1.24
N MET A 77 -3.36 16.49 1.11
CA MET A 77 -2.16 17.21 0.69
C MET A 77 -2.23 17.67 -0.77
N PHE A 78 -2.84 16.88 -1.65
CA PHE A 78 -2.99 17.24 -3.05
C PHE A 78 -3.93 18.45 -3.21
N ILE A 79 -5.04 18.49 -2.46
CA ILE A 79 -5.98 19.62 -2.43
C ILE A 79 -5.33 20.88 -1.84
N GLU A 80 -4.47 20.76 -0.82
CA GLU A 80 -3.67 21.90 -0.33
C GLU A 80 -2.78 22.50 -1.44
N LYS A 81 -2.23 21.66 -2.31
CA LYS A 81 -1.38 22.08 -3.43
C LYS A 81 -2.20 22.57 -4.64
N TYR A 82 -3.41 22.06 -4.84
CA TYR A 82 -4.32 22.35 -5.95
C TYR A 82 -5.74 22.62 -5.45
N PRO A 83 -6.02 23.82 -4.91
CA PRO A 83 -7.27 24.12 -4.21
C PRO A 83 -8.54 24.04 -5.07
N ASP A 84 -8.39 24.09 -6.41
CA ASP A 84 -9.50 23.98 -7.37
C ASP A 84 -9.80 22.53 -7.79
N VAL A 85 -9.14 21.54 -7.16
CA VAL A 85 -9.40 20.12 -7.33
C VAL A 85 -10.27 19.63 -6.17
N SER A 86 -11.29 18.81 -6.48
CA SER A 86 -12.08 18.09 -5.48
C SER A 86 -11.83 16.59 -5.60
N ILE A 87 -11.62 15.90 -4.47
CA ILE A 87 -11.41 14.46 -4.43
C ILE A 87 -12.42 13.84 -3.46
N THR A 88 -13.11 12.80 -3.90
CA THR A 88 -14.05 12.02 -3.08
C THR A 88 -13.60 10.57 -3.07
N ILE A 89 -13.48 9.97 -1.87
CA ILE A 89 -12.95 8.62 -1.69
C ILE A 89 -13.93 7.81 -0.85
N ASP A 90 -14.50 6.77 -1.45
CA ASP A 90 -15.43 5.85 -0.81
C ASP A 90 -14.76 4.48 -0.54
N ALA A 91 -15.02 3.91 0.63
CA ALA A 91 -14.71 2.51 0.92
C ALA A 91 -15.85 1.61 0.42
N GLY A 92 -15.58 0.33 0.25
CA GLY A 92 -16.58 -0.65 -0.22
C GLY A 92 -15.96 -1.98 -0.63
N GLY A 93 -14.65 -2.10 -0.39
CA GLY A 93 -13.85 -3.27 -0.74
C GLY A 93 -13.38 -3.27 -2.19
N SER A 94 -12.31 -4.01 -2.44
CA SER A 94 -11.62 -4.05 -3.74
C SER A 94 -12.53 -4.47 -4.90
N GLY A 95 -13.43 -5.43 -4.66
CA GLY A 95 -14.37 -5.89 -5.68
C GLY A 95 -15.33 -4.80 -6.14
N GLU A 96 -15.83 -3.97 -5.22
CA GLU A 96 -16.71 -2.85 -5.57
C GLU A 96 -15.94 -1.75 -6.31
N GLY A 97 -14.72 -1.40 -5.87
CA GLY A 97 -13.88 -0.43 -6.55
C GLY A 97 -13.55 -0.84 -7.99
N LEU A 98 -13.13 -2.09 -8.17
CA LEU A 98 -12.83 -2.64 -9.49
C LEU A 98 -14.05 -2.66 -10.40
N LYS A 99 -15.23 -3.02 -9.87
CA LYS A 99 -16.49 -2.98 -10.62
C LYS A 99 -16.83 -1.55 -11.05
N GLN A 100 -16.82 -0.60 -10.11
CA GLN A 100 -17.18 0.78 -10.38
C GLN A 100 -16.27 1.44 -11.42
N VAL A 101 -14.94 1.23 -11.33
CA VAL A 101 -14.02 1.76 -12.33
C VAL A 101 -14.20 1.08 -13.69
N SER A 102 -14.46 -0.22 -13.74
CA SER A 102 -14.73 -0.93 -15.00
C SER A 102 -16.01 -0.44 -15.70
N GLU A 103 -17.00 -0.04 -14.92
CA GLU A 103 -18.26 0.58 -15.40
C GLU A 103 -18.10 2.08 -15.73
N GLY A 104 -16.98 2.70 -15.33
CA GLY A 104 -16.70 4.13 -15.50
C GLY A 104 -17.54 5.04 -14.60
N THR A 105 -18.01 4.53 -13.45
CA THR A 105 -18.80 5.30 -12.47
C THR A 105 -17.89 6.03 -11.47
N VAL A 106 -16.63 5.62 -11.35
CA VAL A 106 -15.57 6.33 -10.65
C VAL A 106 -14.34 6.47 -11.55
N ASN A 107 -13.48 7.45 -11.25
CA ASN A 107 -12.23 7.67 -11.99
C ASN A 107 -11.17 6.63 -11.61
N ILE A 108 -11.13 6.25 -10.32
CA ILE A 108 -10.12 5.37 -9.76
C ILE A 108 -10.79 4.24 -8.96
N GLY A 109 -10.40 2.99 -9.23
CA GLY A 109 -10.78 1.82 -8.46
C GLY A 109 -9.61 1.34 -7.59
N ASN A 110 -9.73 1.47 -6.27
CA ASN A 110 -8.71 1.04 -5.30
C ASN A 110 -8.83 -0.46 -5.01
N SER A 111 -7.72 -1.20 -5.00
CA SER A 111 -7.75 -2.65 -4.82
C SER A 111 -6.49 -3.22 -4.17
N ASP A 112 -6.68 -4.14 -3.21
CA ASP A 112 -5.62 -4.96 -2.60
C ASP A 112 -5.26 -6.20 -3.47
N VAL A 113 -5.91 -6.36 -4.60
CA VAL A 113 -5.71 -7.50 -5.49
C VAL A 113 -5.74 -7.07 -6.95
N GLU A 114 -5.13 -7.87 -7.82
CA GLU A 114 -5.20 -7.66 -9.25
C GLU A 114 -6.66 -7.67 -9.77
N ALA A 115 -6.95 -6.87 -10.79
CA ALA A 115 -8.29 -6.75 -11.37
C ALA A 115 -8.87 -8.10 -11.80
N SER A 116 -8.04 -9.00 -12.33
CA SER A 116 -8.39 -10.36 -12.75
C SER A 116 -8.90 -11.25 -11.60
N ALA A 117 -8.64 -10.89 -10.35
CA ALA A 117 -9.13 -11.64 -9.19
C ALA A 117 -10.63 -11.38 -8.90
N LYS A 118 -11.21 -10.31 -9.43
CA LYS A 118 -12.59 -9.88 -9.15
C LYS A 118 -13.43 -9.60 -10.40
N LEU A 119 -12.80 -9.38 -11.56
CA LEU A 119 -13.44 -9.07 -12.83
C LEU A 119 -13.21 -10.19 -13.84
N ASP A 120 -14.05 -10.25 -14.85
CA ASP A 120 -13.78 -11.11 -16.00
C ASP A 120 -12.57 -10.58 -16.82
N GLU A 121 -12.04 -11.46 -17.68
CA GLU A 121 -10.82 -11.15 -18.45
C GLU A 121 -10.97 -9.95 -19.37
N THR A 122 -12.16 -9.70 -19.90
CA THR A 122 -12.45 -8.58 -20.80
C THR A 122 -12.44 -7.26 -20.03
N GLN A 123 -13.14 -7.22 -18.91
CA GLN A 123 -13.20 -6.03 -18.05
C GLN A 123 -11.81 -5.72 -17.46
N ALA A 124 -11.08 -6.73 -16.97
CA ALA A 124 -9.77 -6.53 -16.38
C ALA A 124 -8.75 -5.95 -17.39
N LYS A 125 -8.83 -6.33 -18.67
CA LYS A 125 -7.92 -5.83 -19.72
C LYS A 125 -8.18 -4.38 -20.14
N GLU A 126 -9.36 -3.83 -19.84
CA GLU A 126 -9.67 -2.43 -20.11
C GLU A 126 -9.10 -1.49 -19.05
N LEU A 127 -8.62 -2.03 -17.92
CA LEU A 127 -8.09 -1.26 -16.83
C LEU A 127 -6.57 -1.10 -16.92
N VAL A 128 -6.11 0.09 -16.58
CA VAL A 128 -4.68 0.41 -16.39
C VAL A 128 -4.36 0.31 -14.91
N ASP A 129 -3.33 -0.47 -14.59
CA ASP A 129 -2.88 -0.74 -13.22
C ASP A 129 -1.79 0.25 -12.80
N HIS A 130 -2.02 0.94 -11.68
CA HIS A 130 -1.04 1.79 -11.01
C HIS A 130 -0.74 1.18 -9.64
N GLN A 131 0.39 0.48 -9.51
CA GLN A 131 0.85 -0.06 -8.24
C GLN A 131 1.43 1.06 -7.39
N VAL A 132 0.78 1.38 -6.28
CA VAL A 132 1.12 2.58 -5.49
C VAL A 132 1.99 2.28 -4.26
N CYS A 133 1.77 1.16 -3.58
CA CYS A 133 2.58 0.80 -2.41
C CYS A 133 2.49 -0.70 -2.08
N VAL A 134 3.27 -1.12 -1.09
CA VAL A 134 3.13 -2.43 -0.43
C VAL A 134 2.26 -2.26 0.81
N VAL A 135 1.32 -3.17 1.02
CA VAL A 135 0.54 -3.25 2.24
C VAL A 135 0.79 -4.56 2.96
N THR A 136 0.95 -4.49 4.28
CA THR A 136 1.06 -5.65 5.17
C THR A 136 -0.25 -5.80 5.93
N MET A 137 -0.84 -7.00 5.92
CA MET A 137 -2.05 -7.34 6.65
C MET A 137 -1.69 -8.08 7.94
N ALA A 138 -2.20 -7.62 9.07
CA ALA A 138 -1.94 -8.20 10.38
C ALA A 138 -3.17 -8.88 10.96
N PRO A 139 -3.08 -10.10 11.51
CA PRO A 139 -4.10 -10.60 12.42
C PRO A 139 -4.09 -9.73 13.68
N ILE A 140 -5.28 -9.35 14.12
CA ILE A 140 -5.49 -8.55 15.32
C ILE A 140 -6.45 -9.25 16.26
N VAL A 141 -6.21 -9.12 17.56
CA VAL A 141 -7.05 -9.68 18.61
C VAL A 141 -7.46 -8.60 19.60
N ASN A 142 -8.57 -8.85 20.29
CA ASN A 142 -8.91 -8.05 21.47
C ASN A 142 -7.78 -8.14 22.52
N ASN A 143 -7.52 -7.06 23.25
CA ASN A 143 -6.41 -7.00 24.20
C ASN A 143 -6.48 -8.08 25.30
N ASP A 144 -7.68 -8.51 25.71
CA ASP A 144 -7.85 -9.58 26.70
C ASP A 144 -7.27 -10.93 26.22
N VAL A 145 -7.29 -11.18 24.92
CA VAL A 145 -6.69 -12.41 24.31
C VAL A 145 -5.16 -12.37 24.45
N LYS A 146 -4.53 -11.20 24.14
CA LYS A 146 -3.10 -11.03 24.29
C LYS A 146 -2.66 -11.07 25.77
N GLU A 147 -3.39 -10.37 26.65
CA GLU A 147 -3.17 -10.41 28.10
C GLU A 147 -3.34 -11.83 28.68
N GLY A 148 -4.18 -12.64 28.03
CA GLY A 148 -4.38 -14.07 28.31
C GLY A 148 -3.26 -14.98 27.78
N GLY A 149 -2.22 -14.44 27.12
CA GLY A 149 -1.01 -15.17 26.71
C GLY A 149 -0.90 -15.52 25.23
N VAL A 150 -1.80 -15.05 24.36
CA VAL A 150 -1.72 -15.27 22.91
C VAL A 150 -0.92 -14.14 22.27
N GLU A 151 0.38 -14.33 22.10
CA GLU A 151 1.29 -13.36 21.44
C GLU A 151 1.60 -13.79 20.00
N GLU A 152 1.58 -15.09 19.73
CA GLU A 152 1.81 -15.68 18.42
C GLU A 152 0.86 -16.84 18.14
N LEU A 153 0.62 -17.07 16.87
CA LEU A 153 -0.09 -18.27 16.39
C LEU A 153 0.72 -18.88 15.25
N THR A 154 0.76 -20.21 15.23
CA THR A 154 1.23 -20.87 14.01
C THR A 154 0.23 -20.65 12.88
N LYS A 155 0.71 -20.71 11.64
CA LYS A 155 -0.17 -20.66 10.47
C LYS A 155 -1.30 -21.69 10.53
N GLN A 156 -1.00 -22.90 11.00
CA GLN A 156 -2.03 -23.92 11.16
C GLN A 156 -3.08 -23.57 12.22
N GLN A 157 -2.68 -22.94 13.33
CA GLN A 157 -3.63 -22.46 14.34
C GLN A 157 -4.53 -21.35 13.77
N LEU A 158 -3.97 -20.41 12.99
CA LEU A 158 -4.78 -19.41 12.28
C LEU A 158 -5.79 -20.07 11.34
N ILE A 159 -5.37 -21.04 10.53
CA ILE A 159 -6.27 -21.79 9.65
C ILE A 159 -7.39 -22.46 10.47
N ASP A 160 -7.06 -23.15 11.56
CA ASP A 160 -8.05 -23.86 12.36
C ASP A 160 -9.01 -22.89 13.07
N ILE A 161 -8.54 -21.72 13.49
CA ILE A 161 -9.38 -20.63 14.05
C ILE A 161 -10.34 -20.10 12.98
N PHE A 162 -9.79 -19.61 11.86
CA PHE A 162 -10.62 -18.96 10.84
C PHE A 162 -11.55 -19.91 10.09
N THR A 163 -11.24 -21.20 10.03
CA THR A 163 -12.15 -22.23 9.49
C THR A 163 -13.17 -22.74 10.52
N GLY A 164 -13.12 -22.25 11.77
CA GLY A 164 -14.06 -22.63 12.83
C GLY A 164 -13.81 -24.00 13.45
N LYS A 165 -12.65 -24.62 13.23
CA LYS A 165 -12.27 -25.88 13.89
C LYS A 165 -11.87 -25.64 15.34
N THR A 166 -11.09 -24.57 15.60
CA THR A 166 -10.74 -24.11 16.94
C THR A 166 -11.69 -22.99 17.33
N THR A 167 -12.41 -23.17 18.43
CA THR A 167 -13.47 -22.26 18.87
C THR A 167 -13.26 -21.67 20.25
N ASN A 168 -12.19 -22.05 20.94
CA ASN A 168 -11.84 -21.56 22.24
C ASN A 168 -10.34 -21.26 22.31
N TRP A 169 -9.97 -20.10 22.85
CA TRP A 169 -8.59 -19.66 22.94
C TRP A 169 -7.68 -20.59 23.74
N LYS A 170 -8.21 -21.32 24.72
CA LYS A 170 -7.43 -22.31 25.50
C LYS A 170 -6.82 -23.43 24.64
N GLU A 171 -7.40 -23.70 23.48
CA GLU A 171 -6.92 -24.75 22.56
C GLU A 171 -5.57 -24.35 21.91
N VAL A 172 -5.27 -23.03 21.92
CA VAL A 172 -4.03 -22.46 21.39
C VAL A 172 -3.18 -21.79 22.46
N GLY A 173 -3.42 -22.08 23.74
CA GLY A 173 -2.62 -21.58 24.87
C GLY A 173 -3.10 -20.26 25.49
N GLY A 174 -4.24 -19.77 25.07
CA GLY A 174 -4.88 -18.55 25.59
C GLY A 174 -5.86 -18.81 26.73
N PRO A 175 -6.70 -17.82 27.07
CA PRO A 175 -7.70 -17.91 28.13
C PRO A 175 -8.82 -18.91 27.79
N ASP A 176 -9.54 -19.42 28.81
CA ASP A 176 -10.75 -20.24 28.59
C ASP A 176 -11.91 -19.34 28.15
N GLU A 177 -11.88 -18.96 26.88
CA GLU A 177 -12.80 -18.02 26.26
C GLU A 177 -13.10 -18.40 24.82
N SER A 178 -14.36 -18.17 24.39
CA SER A 178 -14.80 -18.44 23.04
C SER A 178 -14.14 -17.49 22.05
N ILE A 179 -13.70 -18.00 20.91
CA ILE A 179 -13.19 -17.18 19.80
C ILE A 179 -14.38 -16.57 19.05
N VAL A 180 -14.32 -15.27 18.82
CA VAL A 180 -15.27 -14.51 17.98
C VAL A 180 -14.55 -14.06 16.73
N LEU A 181 -14.95 -14.60 15.56
CA LEU A 181 -14.36 -14.20 14.28
C LEU A 181 -14.98 -12.88 13.80
N VAL A 182 -14.14 -11.94 13.41
CA VAL A 182 -14.54 -10.72 12.69
C VAL A 182 -13.94 -10.79 11.31
N THR A 183 -14.79 -11.06 10.30
CA THR A 183 -14.38 -11.40 8.93
C THR A 183 -14.86 -10.37 7.92
N ARG A 184 -14.48 -10.57 6.68
CA ARG A 184 -14.83 -9.72 5.54
C ARG A 184 -15.66 -10.50 4.51
N PRO A 185 -16.51 -9.85 3.71
CA PRO A 185 -17.20 -10.52 2.60
C PRO A 185 -16.21 -10.94 1.50
N THR A 186 -16.67 -11.81 0.60
CA THR A 186 -15.85 -12.31 -0.52
C THR A 186 -15.46 -11.23 -1.53
N SER A 187 -16.16 -10.08 -1.55
CA SER A 187 -15.79 -8.89 -2.32
C SER A 187 -14.49 -8.24 -1.82
N SER A 188 -14.14 -8.39 -0.55
CA SER A 188 -12.96 -7.80 0.06
C SER A 188 -11.65 -8.31 -0.56
N GLY A 189 -10.75 -7.38 -0.91
CA GLY A 189 -9.39 -7.69 -1.31
C GLY A 189 -8.52 -8.09 -0.13
N THR A 190 -8.72 -7.42 1.03
CA THR A 190 -8.03 -7.74 2.28
C THR A 190 -8.30 -9.19 2.69
N ARG A 191 -9.57 -9.65 2.59
CA ARG A 191 -9.90 -11.07 2.79
C ARG A 191 -9.16 -11.96 1.79
N ALA A 192 -9.17 -11.63 0.51
CA ALA A 192 -8.52 -12.44 -0.51
C ALA A 192 -7.01 -12.58 -0.27
N THR A 193 -6.35 -11.49 0.15
CA THR A 193 -4.94 -11.48 0.50
C THR A 193 -4.68 -12.31 1.77
N PHE A 194 -5.45 -12.09 2.83
CA PHE A 194 -5.32 -12.84 4.08
C PHE A 194 -5.59 -14.33 3.86
N GLN A 195 -6.66 -14.69 3.17
CA GLN A 195 -6.99 -16.06 2.81
C GLN A 195 -5.87 -16.74 2.03
N LYS A 196 -5.29 -16.07 1.05
CA LYS A 196 -4.21 -16.62 0.22
C LYS A 196 -2.94 -16.87 1.02
N TYR A 197 -2.50 -15.94 1.85
CA TYR A 197 -1.17 -15.96 2.46
C TYR A 197 -1.16 -16.42 3.91
N ALA A 198 -2.22 -16.13 4.70
CA ALA A 198 -2.33 -16.57 6.08
C ALA A 198 -3.06 -17.90 6.22
N LEU A 199 -4.06 -18.16 5.36
CA LEU A 199 -4.93 -19.34 5.49
C LEU A 199 -4.68 -20.40 4.39
N ASP A 200 -3.63 -20.27 3.58
CA ASP A 200 -3.31 -21.21 2.47
C ASP A 200 -4.52 -21.47 1.55
N GLY A 201 -5.36 -20.46 1.32
CA GLY A 201 -6.55 -20.53 0.48
C GLY A 201 -7.79 -21.16 1.14
N ASN A 202 -7.73 -21.52 2.42
CA ASN A 202 -8.89 -22.05 3.12
C ASN A 202 -9.96 -20.98 3.34
N GLU A 203 -11.24 -21.35 3.18
CA GLU A 203 -12.38 -20.46 3.38
C GLU A 203 -12.61 -20.14 4.86
N GLU A 204 -12.91 -18.87 5.14
CA GLU A 204 -13.31 -18.44 6.48
C GLU A 204 -14.71 -18.94 6.83
N ALA A 205 -14.92 -19.30 8.10
CA ALA A 205 -16.23 -19.68 8.62
C ALA A 205 -17.16 -18.46 8.66
N SER A 206 -18.22 -18.48 7.86
CA SER A 206 -19.14 -17.36 7.69
C SER A 206 -20.35 -17.38 8.65
N ASN A 207 -20.74 -18.56 9.15
CA ASN A 207 -21.95 -18.73 9.96
C ASN A 207 -21.78 -18.42 11.46
N THR A 208 -20.55 -18.12 11.89
CA THR A 208 -20.18 -17.85 13.29
C THR A 208 -19.42 -16.53 13.42
N SER A 209 -19.33 -15.75 12.35
CA SER A 209 -18.54 -14.53 12.28
C SER A 209 -19.40 -13.27 12.28
N MET A 210 -18.81 -12.17 12.76
CA MET A 210 -19.27 -10.82 12.48
C MET A 210 -18.62 -10.40 11.15
N GLU A 211 -19.44 -10.07 10.13
CA GLU A 211 -18.93 -9.70 8.81
C GLU A 211 -19.07 -8.20 8.55
N THR A 212 -18.03 -7.55 8.05
CA THR A 212 -18.03 -6.14 7.63
C THR A 212 -17.07 -5.91 6.46
N ASP A 213 -17.41 -5.02 5.53
CA ASP A 213 -16.56 -4.68 4.39
C ASP A 213 -15.66 -3.44 4.65
N ASP A 214 -15.71 -2.86 5.83
CA ASP A 214 -14.89 -1.71 6.22
C ASP A 214 -13.83 -2.10 7.26
N SER A 215 -12.55 -1.73 7.01
CA SER A 215 -11.43 -2.05 7.89
C SER A 215 -11.51 -1.32 9.24
N GLY A 216 -12.00 -0.09 9.28
CA GLY A 216 -12.17 0.66 10.52
C GLY A 216 -13.26 0.06 11.40
N VAL A 217 -14.38 -0.38 10.79
CA VAL A 217 -15.44 -1.09 11.49
C VAL A 217 -14.96 -2.46 11.99
N LEU A 218 -14.16 -3.18 11.20
CA LEU A 218 -13.56 -4.45 11.62
C LEU A 218 -12.68 -4.22 12.86
N LEU A 219 -11.78 -3.25 12.81
CA LEU A 219 -10.92 -2.89 13.93
C LEU A 219 -11.75 -2.59 15.20
N GLN A 220 -12.80 -1.76 15.06
CA GLN A 220 -13.67 -1.42 16.18
C GLN A 220 -14.41 -2.65 16.73
N ASN A 221 -14.90 -3.55 15.87
CA ASN A 221 -15.55 -4.78 16.30
C ASN A 221 -14.60 -5.68 17.09
N VAL A 222 -13.34 -5.82 16.66
CA VAL A 222 -12.32 -6.58 17.40
C VAL A 222 -12.02 -5.91 18.74
N LYS A 223 -11.88 -4.59 18.76
CA LYS A 223 -11.62 -3.82 19.98
C LYS A 223 -12.73 -3.97 21.02
N ASP A 224 -13.99 -3.93 20.60
CA ASP A 224 -15.15 -3.91 21.51
C ASP A 224 -15.64 -5.30 21.89
N THR A 225 -15.16 -6.35 21.22
CA THR A 225 -15.67 -7.71 21.41
C THR A 225 -14.62 -8.58 22.09
N LYS A 226 -14.94 -9.02 23.30
CA LYS A 226 -14.10 -9.92 24.06
C LYS A 226 -13.86 -11.24 23.31
N GLY A 227 -12.63 -11.74 23.31
CA GLY A 227 -12.25 -12.94 22.58
C GLY A 227 -12.24 -12.82 21.06
N ALA A 228 -12.34 -11.60 20.51
CA ALA A 228 -12.39 -11.40 19.07
C ALA A 228 -11.02 -11.51 18.41
N ILE A 229 -11.04 -12.00 17.16
CA ILE A 229 -9.93 -11.99 16.21
C ILE A 229 -10.44 -11.53 14.84
N GLY A 230 -9.63 -10.72 14.17
CA GLY A 230 -9.84 -10.28 12.79
C GLY A 230 -8.51 -9.96 12.13
N TYR A 231 -8.52 -9.20 11.05
CA TYR A 231 -7.30 -8.77 10.36
C TYR A 231 -7.50 -7.41 9.66
N VAL A 232 -6.46 -6.59 9.68
CA VAL A 232 -6.44 -5.27 9.02
C VAL A 232 -5.05 -4.97 8.44
N ALA A 233 -4.98 -3.98 7.56
CA ALA A 233 -3.72 -3.40 7.12
C ALA A 233 -3.03 -2.65 8.26
N LEU A 234 -1.69 -2.62 8.28
CA LEU A 234 -0.91 -1.91 9.29
C LEU A 234 -1.22 -0.41 9.35
N SER A 235 -1.69 0.18 8.26
CA SER A 235 -2.14 1.59 8.20
C SER A 235 -3.24 1.93 9.23
N TYR A 236 -3.99 0.93 9.71
CA TYR A 236 -4.99 1.10 10.77
C TYR A 236 -4.44 0.94 12.20
N LEU A 237 -3.19 0.53 12.33
CA LEU A 237 -2.56 0.21 13.62
C LEU A 237 -1.56 1.28 14.08
N THR A 238 -1.74 2.51 13.63
CA THR A 238 -0.92 3.65 14.05
C THR A 238 -1.30 4.11 15.46
N GLY A 239 -0.31 4.47 16.26
CA GLY A 239 -0.53 4.89 17.64
C GLY A 239 -1.13 3.77 18.53
N ASP A 240 -2.08 4.12 19.41
CA ASP A 240 -2.83 3.16 20.23
C ASP A 240 -4.15 2.81 19.54
N ALA A 241 -4.16 1.77 18.73
CA ALA A 241 -5.35 1.28 18.04
C ALA A 241 -6.36 0.58 19.00
N GLY A 242 -5.94 0.24 20.21
CA GLY A 242 -6.78 -0.44 21.21
C GLY A 242 -7.02 -1.92 20.93
N VAL A 243 -6.20 -2.54 20.08
CA VAL A 243 -6.14 -3.97 19.78
C VAL A 243 -4.68 -4.43 19.79
N ALA A 244 -4.45 -5.73 19.84
CA ALA A 244 -3.12 -6.29 19.76
C ALA A 244 -2.90 -7.07 18.45
N THR A 245 -1.70 -6.97 17.89
CA THR A 245 -1.27 -7.83 16.78
C THR A 245 -0.79 -9.18 17.29
N VAL A 246 -0.89 -10.20 16.44
CA VAL A 246 -0.40 -11.56 16.70
C VAL A 246 0.64 -11.92 15.65
N ALA A 247 1.79 -12.43 16.08
CA ALA A 247 2.81 -12.94 15.18
C ALA A 247 2.36 -14.24 14.49
N ILE A 248 2.83 -14.49 13.27
CA ILE A 248 2.58 -15.74 12.53
C ILE A 248 3.89 -16.51 12.45
N ASP A 249 3.93 -17.74 12.99
CA ASP A 249 5.13 -18.60 13.02
C ASP A 249 6.37 -17.83 13.56
N GLY A 250 6.17 -17.01 14.59
CA GLY A 250 7.22 -16.18 15.21
C GLY A 250 7.59 -14.91 14.43
N ALA A 251 6.99 -14.63 13.29
CA ALA A 251 7.20 -13.41 12.53
C ALA A 251 6.14 -12.35 12.90
N GLU A 252 6.57 -11.23 13.47
CA GLU A 252 5.69 -10.09 13.75
C GLU A 252 5.28 -9.37 12.46
N PRO A 253 4.02 -8.87 12.37
CA PRO A 253 3.53 -8.09 11.25
C PRO A 253 4.13 -6.68 11.29
N THR A 254 5.32 -6.52 10.76
CA THR A 254 6.02 -5.24 10.63
C THR A 254 6.49 -5.02 9.20
N LEU A 255 6.66 -3.75 8.80
CA LEU A 255 7.23 -3.44 7.49
C LEU A 255 8.64 -4.01 7.33
N GLU A 256 9.46 -3.96 8.41
CA GLU A 256 10.81 -4.54 8.39
C GLU A 256 10.77 -6.05 8.10
N ASN A 257 9.92 -6.81 8.78
CA ASN A 257 9.79 -8.25 8.54
C ASN A 257 9.18 -8.55 7.17
N THR A 258 8.29 -7.69 6.68
CA THR A 258 7.70 -7.81 5.33
C THR A 258 8.76 -7.61 4.26
N TYR A 259 9.54 -6.53 4.31
CA TYR A 259 10.62 -6.26 3.35
C TYR A 259 11.76 -7.27 3.44
N ALA A 260 12.01 -7.83 4.64
CA ALA A 260 12.98 -8.91 4.83
C ALA A 260 12.47 -10.28 4.34
N GLY A 261 11.21 -10.38 3.85
CA GLY A 261 10.58 -11.63 3.41
C GLY A 261 10.31 -12.64 4.53
N LYS A 262 10.26 -12.17 5.79
CA LYS A 262 9.99 -13.01 6.97
C LYS A 262 8.49 -13.11 7.25
N TYR A 263 7.76 -12.00 7.09
CA TYR A 263 6.33 -11.94 7.28
C TYR A 263 5.59 -12.20 5.97
N PRO A 264 4.64 -13.18 5.91
CA PRO A 264 4.13 -13.66 4.63
C PRO A 264 2.89 -12.92 4.09
N VAL A 265 2.17 -12.15 4.95
CA VAL A 265 0.85 -11.63 4.57
C VAL A 265 0.96 -10.18 4.10
N TRP A 266 1.26 -10.01 2.82
CA TRP A 266 1.38 -8.72 2.18
C TRP A 266 1.01 -8.80 0.70
N THR A 267 0.70 -7.66 0.10
CA THR A 267 0.42 -7.53 -1.33
C THR A 267 0.80 -6.12 -1.79
N PHE A 268 0.72 -5.89 -3.10
CA PHE A 268 0.69 -4.54 -3.64
C PHE A 268 -0.71 -3.96 -3.53
N GLU A 269 -0.79 -2.66 -3.31
CA GLU A 269 -1.99 -1.87 -3.47
C GLU A 269 -2.02 -1.28 -4.87
N HIS A 270 -3.19 -1.32 -5.48
CA HIS A 270 -3.43 -0.93 -6.84
C HIS A 270 -4.47 0.18 -6.91
N MET A 271 -4.24 1.16 -7.76
CA MET A 271 -5.23 2.16 -8.18
C MET A 271 -5.47 1.97 -9.67
N TYR A 272 -6.67 1.52 -10.04
CA TYR A 272 -7.01 1.23 -11.44
C TYR A 272 -7.75 2.40 -12.08
N THR A 273 -7.43 2.68 -13.35
CA THR A 273 -8.20 3.58 -14.20
C THR A 273 -8.77 2.84 -15.41
N LYS A 274 -9.92 3.28 -15.95
CA LYS A 274 -10.45 2.71 -17.18
C LYS A 274 -9.80 3.40 -18.38
N GLY A 275 -8.80 2.75 -18.98
CA GLY A 275 -7.95 3.36 -20.00
C GLY A 275 -7.05 4.46 -19.41
N GLU A 276 -6.52 5.32 -20.29
CA GLU A 276 -5.65 6.42 -19.89
C GLU A 276 -6.42 7.46 -19.05
N PRO A 277 -5.88 7.87 -17.87
CA PRO A 277 -6.51 8.86 -17.03
C PRO A 277 -6.48 10.27 -17.66
N ASP A 278 -7.43 11.11 -17.29
CA ASP A 278 -7.38 12.53 -17.63
C ASP A 278 -6.27 13.27 -16.85
N GLU A 279 -6.06 14.57 -17.16
CA GLU A 279 -4.94 15.35 -16.61
C GLU A 279 -4.97 15.43 -15.07
N VAL A 280 -6.14 15.59 -14.45
CA VAL A 280 -6.26 15.74 -13.01
C VAL A 280 -6.07 14.40 -12.29
N VAL A 281 -6.61 13.32 -12.83
CA VAL A 281 -6.43 11.97 -12.31
C VAL A 281 -4.96 11.52 -12.45
N SER A 282 -4.34 11.77 -13.62
CA SER A 282 -2.93 11.47 -13.84
C SER A 282 -2.03 12.22 -12.86
N ALA A 283 -2.29 13.51 -12.64
CA ALA A 283 -1.50 14.32 -11.70
C ALA A 283 -1.63 13.83 -10.25
N PHE A 284 -2.80 13.32 -9.85
CA PHE A 284 -2.99 12.73 -8.52
C PHE A 284 -2.26 11.39 -8.38
N LEU A 285 -2.33 10.52 -9.39
CA LEU A 285 -1.60 9.26 -9.41
C LEU A 285 -0.09 9.47 -9.40
N ASP A 286 0.41 10.43 -10.20
CA ASP A 286 1.83 10.83 -10.19
C ASP A 286 2.27 11.37 -8.83
N TYR A 287 1.39 12.11 -8.14
CA TYR A 287 1.68 12.65 -6.81
C TYR A 287 1.78 11.53 -5.76
N ILE A 288 0.81 10.62 -5.70
CA ILE A 288 0.80 9.53 -4.71
C ILE A 288 1.97 8.55 -4.92
N MET A 289 2.47 8.40 -6.15
CA MET A 289 3.64 7.58 -6.49
C MET A 289 4.96 8.35 -6.48
N SER A 290 4.96 9.65 -6.12
CA SER A 290 6.17 10.48 -6.13
C SER A 290 7.08 10.20 -4.93
N ASP A 291 8.38 10.44 -5.10
CA ASP A 291 9.35 10.43 -4.00
C ASP A 291 9.00 11.44 -2.91
N GLU A 292 8.35 12.56 -3.27
CA GLU A 292 7.89 13.61 -2.33
C GLU A 292 6.88 13.02 -1.34
N TYR A 293 5.88 12.29 -1.84
CA TYR A 293 4.86 11.67 -1.00
C TYR A 293 5.38 10.40 -0.30
N GLY A 294 6.20 9.59 -1.00
CA GLY A 294 6.82 8.38 -0.45
C GLY A 294 7.70 8.65 0.77
N ALA A 295 8.52 9.70 0.74
CA ALA A 295 9.35 10.10 1.87
C ALA A 295 8.54 10.51 3.11
N LYS A 296 7.32 11.04 2.91
CA LYS A 296 6.41 11.35 4.03
C LYS A 296 5.78 10.07 4.60
N MET A 297 5.41 9.12 3.76
CA MET A 297 4.85 7.84 4.21
C MET A 297 5.82 7.03 5.10
N GLU A 298 7.14 7.09 4.81
CA GLU A 298 8.16 6.45 5.64
C GLU A 298 8.26 7.07 7.05
N SER A 299 7.70 8.26 7.26
CA SER A 299 7.70 8.97 8.54
C SER A 299 6.44 8.77 9.38
N LEU A 300 5.41 8.12 8.83
CA LEU A 300 4.16 7.78 9.50
C LEU A 300 4.21 6.37 10.09
#